data_a03e176824261744a191825942df97e2
#
_entry.id   a03e176824261744a191825942df97e2
#
_cell.length_a   1.000
_cell.length_b   1.000
_cell.length_c   1.000
_cell.angle_alpha   90.00
_cell.angle_beta   90.00
_cell.angle_gamma   90.00
#
_symmetry.space_group_name_H-M   'P 1'
#
loop_
_entity.id
_entity.type
_entity.pdbx_description
1 polymer ?
#
loop_
_entity_poly.entity_id
_entity_poly.type
_entity_poly.pdbx_seq_one_letter_code
_entity_poly.pdbx_strand_id
1 'polypeptide(L)'
;MRVFLDVGGHYGETLDVALDPRWGFDRIYCFEPAKPCQRILRGFRDTRVRVVPAGLSNRTGEAVLHGTGLLGASVYADKTQRAAHLEAEPISLVKATDWLLANTSNNDEICLKLNCEGSECDVLEDLLDSGVIDRLHSIYVDFDVRKIPSQAHRQQSVERRLRDRHVHFVTPDPATGPGGNTAVREWLTTVGPQRPAGPGLLRYRLGLHRPPYIWAASVARTALPRSVFARAAQHFGAQARRGSGGRGEQ
;
A
#
# COMPACT_ATOMS: atom_id res chain seq x y z
N MET A 1 20.69 1.78 -4.42
CA MET A 1 19.47 2.22 -5.16
C MET A 1 18.54 2.92 -4.19
N ARG A 2 17.60 3.73 -4.70
CA ARG A 2 16.50 4.24 -3.88
C ARG A 2 15.26 3.38 -4.09
N VAL A 3 14.79 2.77 -3.02
CA VAL A 3 13.74 1.73 -3.05
C VAL A 3 12.51 2.22 -2.29
N PHE A 4 11.35 2.03 -2.86
CA PHE A 4 10.06 2.26 -2.19
C PHE A 4 9.34 0.94 -1.96
N LEU A 5 8.90 0.72 -0.73
CA LEU A 5 8.07 -0.41 -0.36
C LEU A 5 6.65 0.11 -0.05
N ASP A 6 5.69 -0.22 -0.89
CA ASP A 6 4.26 0.08 -0.71
C ASP A 6 3.57 -1.16 -0.16
N VAL A 7 3.35 -1.21 1.14
CA VAL A 7 2.68 -2.33 1.81
C VAL A 7 1.21 -1.98 2.04
N GLY A 8 0.33 -2.79 1.46
CA GLY A 8 -1.09 -2.49 1.31
C GLY A 8 -1.33 -1.61 0.08
N GLY A 9 -1.00 -2.15 -1.10
CA GLY A 9 -1.04 -1.42 -2.37
C GLY A 9 -2.44 -1.14 -2.89
N HIS A 10 -3.43 -1.91 -2.46
CA HIS A 10 -4.84 -1.81 -2.85
C HIS A 10 -5.01 -1.62 -4.36
N TYR A 11 -5.61 -0.53 -4.82
CA TYR A 11 -5.76 -0.22 -6.25
C TYR A 11 -4.62 0.65 -6.82
N GLY A 12 -3.54 0.87 -6.06
CA GLY A 12 -2.36 1.58 -6.52
C GLY A 12 -2.38 3.08 -6.24
N GLU A 13 -3.18 3.54 -5.28
CA GLU A 13 -3.27 4.96 -4.92
C GLU A 13 -1.92 5.51 -4.45
N THR A 14 -1.24 4.79 -3.55
CA THR A 14 0.10 5.16 -3.09
C THR A 14 1.16 4.86 -4.15
N LEU A 15 1.01 3.76 -4.88
CA LEU A 15 1.89 3.42 -6.01
C LEU A 15 1.92 4.56 -7.03
N ASP A 16 0.76 5.16 -7.36
CA ASP A 16 0.66 6.32 -8.24
C ASP A 16 1.47 7.52 -7.70
N VAL A 17 1.45 7.76 -6.40
CA VAL A 17 2.27 8.81 -5.78
C VAL A 17 3.76 8.49 -5.90
N ALA A 18 4.17 7.26 -5.59
CA ALA A 18 5.57 6.86 -5.61
C ALA A 18 6.19 6.85 -7.01
N LEU A 19 5.36 6.73 -8.05
CA LEU A 19 5.78 6.77 -9.45
C LEU A 19 6.16 8.16 -9.96
N ASP A 20 5.87 9.23 -9.21
CA ASP A 20 6.33 10.57 -9.57
C ASP A 20 7.87 10.58 -9.66
N PRO A 21 8.43 10.89 -10.83
CA PRO A 21 9.87 10.81 -11.06
C PRO A 21 10.68 11.78 -10.18
N ARG A 22 10.06 12.80 -9.59
CA ARG A 22 10.70 13.71 -8.65
C ARG A 22 11.24 13.02 -7.41
N TRP A 23 10.61 11.91 -6.98
CA TRP A 23 11.06 11.14 -5.82
C TRP A 23 12.31 10.31 -6.09
N GLY A 24 12.63 10.05 -7.36
CA GLY A 24 13.85 9.37 -7.78
C GLY A 24 13.96 7.91 -7.33
N PHE A 25 12.85 7.23 -7.10
CA PHE A 25 12.88 5.79 -6.81
C PHE A 25 13.35 5.01 -8.04
N ASP A 26 14.34 4.15 -7.82
CA ASP A 26 14.89 3.25 -8.83
C ASP A 26 14.07 1.96 -8.91
N ARG A 27 13.45 1.57 -7.78
CA ARG A 27 12.59 0.38 -7.67
C ARG A 27 11.45 0.62 -6.68
N ILE A 28 10.28 0.08 -7.02
CA ILE A 28 9.07 0.16 -6.22
C ILE A 28 8.49 -1.23 -6.10
N TYR A 29 8.44 -1.76 -4.88
CA TYR A 29 7.77 -3.01 -4.58
C TYR A 29 6.41 -2.70 -3.97
N CYS A 30 5.35 -3.27 -4.56
CA CYS A 30 3.97 -3.07 -4.12
C CYS A 30 3.42 -4.41 -3.62
N PHE A 31 3.23 -4.51 -2.30
CA PHE A 31 2.68 -5.71 -1.65
C PHE A 31 1.18 -5.60 -1.59
N GLU A 32 0.50 -6.59 -2.16
CA GLU A 32 -0.94 -6.65 -2.14
C GLU A 32 -1.41 -8.11 -2.21
N PRO A 33 -2.02 -8.63 -1.14
CA PRO A 33 -2.45 -10.03 -1.10
C PRO A 33 -3.75 -10.29 -1.85
N ALA A 34 -4.67 -9.29 -1.98
CA ALA A 34 -5.97 -9.49 -2.60
C ALA A 34 -5.88 -9.65 -4.12
N LYS A 35 -6.34 -10.77 -4.66
CA LYS A 35 -6.28 -11.06 -6.11
C LYS A 35 -6.96 -10.01 -6.99
N PRO A 36 -8.13 -9.45 -6.64
CA PRO A 36 -8.76 -8.38 -7.43
C PRO A 36 -7.85 -7.15 -7.56
N CYS A 37 -7.20 -6.74 -6.45
CA CYS A 37 -6.29 -5.59 -6.42
C CYS A 37 -5.01 -5.86 -7.22
N GLN A 38 -4.44 -7.06 -7.12
CA GLN A 38 -3.26 -7.45 -7.91
C GLN A 38 -3.48 -7.31 -9.42
N ARG A 39 -4.67 -7.64 -9.93
CA ARG A 39 -5.00 -7.49 -11.36
C ARG A 39 -4.87 -6.04 -11.80
N ILE A 40 -5.29 -5.13 -10.94
CA ILE A 40 -5.22 -3.68 -11.16
C ILE A 40 -3.77 -3.21 -11.12
N LEU A 41 -3.03 -3.60 -10.10
CA LEU A 41 -1.63 -3.20 -9.91
C LEU A 41 -0.73 -3.66 -11.06
N ARG A 42 -0.94 -4.86 -11.61
CA ARG A 42 -0.22 -5.35 -12.80
C ARG A 42 -0.50 -4.55 -14.08
N GLY A 43 -1.53 -3.73 -14.09
CA GLY A 43 -1.85 -2.83 -15.18
C GLY A 43 -1.01 -1.54 -15.20
N PHE A 44 -0.26 -1.23 -14.13
CA PHE A 44 0.65 -0.09 -14.12
C PHE A 44 1.84 -0.32 -15.08
N ARG A 45 2.10 0.67 -15.95
CA ARG A 45 3.09 0.58 -17.02
C ARG A 45 4.37 1.35 -16.66
N ASP A 46 5.09 0.85 -15.67
CA ASP A 46 6.37 1.40 -15.27
C ASP A 46 7.33 0.26 -14.91
N THR A 47 8.51 0.29 -15.50
CA THR A 47 9.53 -0.79 -15.35
C THR A 47 10.12 -0.86 -13.95
N ARG A 48 9.95 0.17 -13.13
CA ARG A 48 10.39 0.20 -11.72
C ARG A 48 9.51 -0.63 -10.81
N VAL A 49 8.24 -0.86 -11.21
CA VAL A 49 7.23 -1.54 -10.38
C VAL A 49 7.41 -3.04 -10.36
N ARG A 50 7.34 -3.60 -9.17
CA ARG A 50 7.26 -5.05 -8.92
C ARG A 50 6.09 -5.30 -7.96
N VAL A 51 5.03 -5.92 -8.46
CA VAL A 51 3.90 -6.35 -7.63
C VAL A 51 4.27 -7.66 -6.92
N VAL A 52 4.24 -7.64 -5.59
CA VAL A 52 4.44 -8.82 -4.74
C VAL A 52 3.05 -9.32 -4.33
N PRO A 53 2.60 -10.49 -4.81
CA PRO A 53 1.24 -10.98 -4.59
C PRO A 53 1.10 -11.66 -3.20
N ALA A 54 1.52 -10.95 -2.15
CA ALA A 54 1.51 -11.43 -0.78
C ALA A 54 1.35 -10.27 0.20
N GLY A 55 0.88 -10.54 1.40
CA GLY A 55 0.96 -9.63 2.53
C GLY A 55 2.34 -9.69 3.18
N LEU A 56 2.89 -8.53 3.56
CA LEU A 56 4.08 -8.48 4.40
C LEU A 56 3.66 -8.68 5.86
N SER A 57 4.41 -9.49 6.63
CA SER A 57 4.04 -9.89 7.98
C SER A 57 5.28 -10.28 8.80
N ASN A 58 5.08 -10.77 10.03
CA ASN A 58 6.13 -11.34 10.89
C ASN A 58 6.42 -12.83 10.60
N ARG A 59 5.74 -13.43 9.64
CA ARG A 59 5.92 -14.84 9.26
C ARG A 59 5.69 -15.08 7.79
N THR A 60 6.25 -16.15 7.27
CA THR A 60 5.92 -16.69 5.95
C THR A 60 4.89 -17.80 6.11
N GLY A 61 3.91 -17.86 5.20
CA GLY A 61 2.86 -18.88 5.21
C GLY A 61 1.57 -18.40 4.59
N GLU A 62 0.46 -18.98 5.03
CA GLU A 62 -0.88 -18.62 4.57
C GLU A 62 -1.69 -17.96 5.68
N ALA A 63 -2.66 -17.15 5.28
CA ALA A 63 -3.67 -16.53 6.14
C ALA A 63 -4.99 -16.40 5.39
N VAL A 64 -6.03 -16.03 6.12
CA VAL A 64 -7.33 -15.67 5.53
C VAL A 64 -7.48 -14.16 5.56
N LEU A 65 -7.75 -13.56 4.41
CA LEU A 65 -8.08 -12.14 4.29
C LEU A 65 -9.60 -11.97 4.31
N HIS A 66 -10.10 -11.27 5.31
CA HIS A 66 -11.52 -10.97 5.46
C HIS A 66 -11.85 -9.65 4.75
N GLY A 67 -12.94 -9.60 3.99
CA GLY A 67 -13.36 -8.40 3.26
C GLY A 67 -12.59 -8.12 1.97
N THR A 68 -12.23 -9.15 1.26
CA THR A 68 -11.42 -9.11 0.03
C THR A 68 -11.84 -8.04 -0.97
N GLY A 69 -10.87 -7.24 -1.43
CA GLY A 69 -11.07 -6.21 -2.45
C GLY A 69 -11.83 -4.97 -1.97
N LEU A 70 -12.06 -4.84 -0.67
CA LEU A 70 -12.64 -3.65 -0.05
C LEU A 70 -11.59 -2.89 0.76
N LEU A 71 -11.80 -1.60 0.92
CA LEU A 71 -11.10 -0.81 1.93
C LEU A 71 -11.41 -1.41 3.31
N GLY A 72 -10.37 -1.69 4.08
CA GLY A 72 -10.53 -2.30 5.40
C GLY A 72 -10.40 -3.83 5.43
N ALA A 73 -10.04 -4.48 4.32
CA ALA A 73 -9.75 -5.91 4.30
C ALA A 73 -8.59 -6.26 5.23
N SER A 74 -8.78 -7.21 6.16
CA SER A 74 -7.81 -7.53 7.21
C SER A 74 -7.65 -9.03 7.42
N VAL A 75 -6.48 -9.45 7.89
CA VAL A 75 -6.24 -10.81 8.38
C VAL A 75 -6.82 -11.03 9.79
N TYR A 76 -7.23 -9.96 10.46
CA TYR A 76 -7.83 -10.00 11.80
C TYR A 76 -9.35 -10.00 11.70
N ALA A 77 -9.97 -11.10 12.17
CA ALA A 77 -11.42 -11.29 12.09
C ALA A 77 -12.22 -10.33 13.01
N ASP A 78 -11.58 -9.81 14.07
CA ASP A 78 -12.20 -8.90 15.04
C ASP A 78 -12.10 -7.42 14.68
N LYS A 79 -11.67 -7.08 13.47
CA LYS A 79 -11.67 -5.71 12.99
C LYS A 79 -13.09 -5.16 12.93
N THR A 80 -13.33 -4.05 13.65
CA THR A 80 -14.67 -3.51 13.94
C THR A 80 -15.39 -2.86 12.75
N GLN A 81 -14.79 -2.79 11.57
CA GLN A 81 -15.43 -2.24 10.38
C GLN A 81 -15.90 -3.34 9.43
N ARG A 82 -17.23 -3.46 9.27
CA ARG A 82 -18.03 -4.07 8.18
C ARG A 82 -17.54 -5.39 7.52
N ALA A 83 -16.40 -5.97 7.91
CA ALA A 83 -15.80 -7.10 7.21
C ALA A 83 -16.37 -8.47 7.64
N ALA A 84 -17.11 -8.56 8.73
CA ALA A 84 -17.55 -9.82 9.32
C ALA A 84 -18.54 -10.65 8.46
N HIS A 85 -19.10 -10.05 7.39
CA HIS A 85 -20.07 -10.71 6.50
C HIS A 85 -19.61 -10.72 5.03
N LEU A 86 -18.34 -10.40 4.75
CA LEU A 86 -17.83 -10.26 3.40
C LEU A 86 -16.95 -11.45 3.00
N GLU A 87 -16.80 -11.64 1.69
CA GLU A 87 -15.96 -12.70 1.14
C GLU A 87 -14.59 -12.73 1.78
N ALA A 88 -14.15 -13.93 2.13
CA ALA A 88 -12.81 -14.20 2.64
C ALA A 88 -12.04 -15.00 1.59
N GLU A 89 -10.74 -14.73 1.44
CA GLU A 89 -9.89 -15.51 0.54
C GLU A 89 -8.59 -15.93 1.23
N PRO A 90 -8.05 -17.11 0.88
CA PRO A 90 -6.70 -17.48 1.30
C PRO A 90 -5.68 -16.60 0.57
N ILE A 91 -4.74 -16.08 1.36
CA ILE A 91 -3.64 -15.26 0.89
C ILE A 91 -2.30 -15.82 1.35
N SER A 92 -1.25 -15.48 0.60
CA SER A 92 0.12 -15.74 1.04
C SER A 92 0.66 -14.59 1.88
N LEU A 93 1.44 -14.92 2.89
CA LEU A 93 2.23 -13.99 3.69
C LEU A 93 3.71 -14.23 3.47
N VAL A 94 4.51 -13.17 3.54
CA VAL A 94 5.97 -13.24 3.55
C VAL A 94 6.51 -12.49 4.76
N LYS A 95 7.51 -13.09 5.43
CA LYS A 95 8.16 -12.47 6.57
C LYS A 95 8.97 -11.25 6.13
N ALA A 96 8.76 -10.12 6.81
CA ALA A 96 9.33 -8.83 6.42
C ALA A 96 10.87 -8.86 6.44
N THR A 97 11.46 -9.37 7.50
CA THR A 97 12.92 -9.52 7.64
C THR A 97 13.51 -10.33 6.49
N ASP A 98 12.97 -11.53 6.24
CA ASP A 98 13.51 -12.44 5.23
C ASP A 98 13.40 -11.82 3.83
N TRP A 99 12.26 -11.18 3.56
CA TRP A 99 12.02 -10.56 2.27
C TRP A 99 12.97 -9.37 2.02
N LEU A 100 13.14 -8.48 3.02
CA LEU A 100 14.07 -7.35 2.89
C LEU A 100 15.50 -7.81 2.67
N LEU A 101 15.98 -8.78 3.43
CA LEU A 101 17.34 -9.31 3.30
C LEU A 101 17.58 -9.95 1.92
N ALA A 102 16.57 -10.62 1.35
CA ALA A 102 16.69 -11.27 0.04
C ALA A 102 16.57 -10.31 -1.15
N ASN A 103 15.87 -9.18 -1.01
CA ASN A 103 15.49 -8.33 -2.15
C ASN A 103 16.09 -6.92 -2.14
N THR A 104 16.81 -6.55 -1.08
CA THR A 104 17.46 -5.24 -0.95
C THR A 104 18.91 -5.38 -0.47
N SER A 105 19.72 -4.37 -0.76
CA SER A 105 21.12 -4.27 -0.34
C SER A 105 21.29 -3.34 0.87
N ASN A 106 22.37 -3.52 1.64
CA ASN A 106 22.72 -2.61 2.74
C ASN A 106 22.99 -1.16 2.28
N ASN A 107 23.29 -0.99 0.99
CA ASN A 107 23.54 0.33 0.39
C ASN A 107 22.27 0.94 -0.22
N ASP A 108 21.13 0.30 -0.10
CA ASP A 108 19.87 0.84 -0.61
C ASP A 108 19.26 1.83 0.39
N GLU A 109 18.77 2.94 -0.13
CA GLU A 109 17.96 3.90 0.62
C GLU A 109 16.50 3.44 0.55
N ILE A 110 15.99 2.86 1.64
CA ILE A 110 14.69 2.20 1.66
C ILE A 110 13.66 3.07 2.37
N CYS A 111 12.63 3.50 1.63
CA CYS A 111 11.44 4.14 2.16
C CYS A 111 10.29 3.14 2.25
N LEU A 112 9.73 2.95 3.44
CA LEU A 112 8.66 2.00 3.71
C LEU A 112 7.34 2.72 4.00
N LYS A 113 6.30 2.47 3.22
CA LYS A 113 4.92 2.86 3.57
C LYS A 113 4.16 1.63 4.04
N LEU A 114 3.56 1.72 5.22
CA LEU A 114 2.66 0.73 5.81
C LEU A 114 1.26 1.30 5.96
N ASN A 115 0.31 0.66 5.33
CA ASN A 115 -1.12 0.78 5.56
C ASN A 115 -1.73 -0.56 5.11
N CYS A 116 -1.68 -1.54 5.98
CA CYS A 116 -2.05 -2.93 5.72
C CYS A 116 -3.16 -3.43 6.64
N GLU A 117 -3.99 -2.49 7.08
CA GLU A 117 -5.28 -2.76 7.68
C GLU A 117 -5.21 -3.59 8.97
N GLY A 118 -4.15 -3.33 9.78
CA GLY A 118 -3.95 -3.89 11.10
C GLY A 118 -2.70 -4.76 11.27
N SER A 119 -2.00 -5.13 10.18
CA SER A 119 -0.75 -5.89 10.26
C SER A 119 0.50 -5.01 10.41
N GLU A 120 0.34 -3.70 10.63
CA GLU A 120 1.45 -2.76 10.76
C GLU A 120 2.40 -3.16 11.91
N CYS A 121 1.83 -3.55 13.06
CA CYS A 121 2.63 -4.00 14.20
C CYS A 121 3.38 -5.31 13.92
N ASP A 122 2.78 -6.26 13.18
CA ASP A 122 3.45 -7.51 12.83
C ASP A 122 4.72 -7.25 12.02
N VAL A 123 4.63 -6.38 11.02
CA VAL A 123 5.77 -6.00 10.17
C VAL A 123 6.84 -5.28 10.98
N LEU A 124 6.44 -4.27 11.75
CA LEU A 124 7.40 -3.41 12.49
C LEU A 124 8.08 -4.17 13.63
N GLU A 125 7.37 -5.04 14.35
CA GLU A 125 7.96 -5.87 15.40
C GLU A 125 8.98 -6.86 14.82
N ASP A 126 8.67 -7.54 13.72
CA ASP A 126 9.62 -8.44 13.04
C ASP A 126 10.92 -7.71 12.62
N LEU A 127 10.79 -6.51 12.05
CA LEU A 127 11.93 -5.71 11.65
C LEU A 127 12.72 -5.15 12.85
N LEU A 128 12.04 -4.79 13.94
CA LEU A 128 12.66 -4.34 15.19
C LEU A 128 13.40 -5.48 15.91
N ASP A 129 12.79 -6.66 15.98
CA ASP A 129 13.36 -7.82 16.66
C ASP A 129 14.59 -8.37 15.94
N SER A 130 14.59 -8.32 14.61
CA SER A 130 15.74 -8.74 13.78
C SER A 130 16.84 -7.68 13.65
N GLY A 131 16.58 -6.43 14.02
CA GLY A 131 17.46 -5.29 13.76
C GLY A 131 17.48 -4.80 12.32
N VAL A 132 16.72 -5.42 11.41
CA VAL A 132 16.64 -5.01 9.99
C VAL A 132 15.96 -3.65 9.83
N ILE A 133 15.22 -3.20 10.83
CA ILE A 133 14.63 -1.86 10.89
C ILE A 133 15.66 -0.75 10.66
N ASP A 134 16.91 -0.94 11.10
CA ASP A 134 17.99 0.05 11.01
C ASP A 134 18.46 0.27 9.55
N ARG A 135 18.03 -0.58 8.60
CA ARG A 135 18.27 -0.40 7.16
C ARG A 135 17.27 0.53 6.49
N LEU A 136 16.17 0.88 7.18
CA LEU A 136 15.15 1.74 6.63
C LEU A 136 15.56 3.21 6.78
N HIS A 137 15.54 3.94 5.67
CA HIS A 137 15.78 5.37 5.66
C HIS A 137 14.65 6.15 6.32
N SER A 138 13.41 5.77 6.03
CA SER A 138 12.22 6.40 6.61
C SER A 138 10.98 5.51 6.47
N ILE A 139 10.06 5.67 7.40
CA ILE A 139 8.80 4.92 7.45
C ILE A 139 7.62 5.89 7.48
N TYR A 140 6.64 5.65 6.62
CA TYR A 140 5.29 6.18 6.78
C TYR A 140 4.37 5.05 7.23
N VAL A 141 3.70 5.20 8.35
CA VAL A 141 2.79 4.18 8.87
C VAL A 141 1.45 4.77 9.27
N ASP A 142 0.36 4.27 8.66
CA ASP A 142 -1.00 4.51 9.13
C ASP A 142 -1.45 3.31 9.96
N PHE A 143 -1.44 3.48 11.27
CA PHE A 143 -1.74 2.41 12.22
C PHE A 143 -3.24 2.11 12.27
N ASP A 144 -3.71 1.21 11.43
CA ASP A 144 -5.07 0.68 11.49
C ASP A 144 -5.27 -0.39 12.58
N VAL A 145 -4.18 -0.84 13.20
CA VAL A 145 -4.22 -1.76 14.35
C VAL A 145 -5.11 -1.24 15.49
N ARG A 146 -5.26 0.08 15.65
CA ARG A 146 -6.18 0.71 16.62
C ARG A 146 -7.66 0.33 16.43
N LYS A 147 -8.02 -0.12 15.22
CA LYS A 147 -9.38 -0.58 14.87
C LYS A 147 -9.61 -2.06 15.19
N ILE A 148 -8.62 -2.76 15.76
CA ILE A 148 -8.64 -4.18 16.07
C ILE A 148 -8.52 -4.35 17.57
N PRO A 149 -9.60 -4.70 18.29
CA PRO A 149 -9.62 -4.75 19.75
C PRO A 149 -8.51 -5.63 20.36
N SER A 150 -8.24 -6.79 19.75
CA SER A 150 -7.18 -7.71 20.22
C SER A 150 -5.77 -7.17 20.03
N GLN A 151 -5.54 -6.19 19.13
CA GLN A 151 -4.21 -5.75 18.71
C GLN A 151 -3.90 -4.28 19.05
N ALA A 152 -4.91 -3.47 19.36
CA ALA A 152 -4.77 -2.01 19.53
C ALA A 152 -3.73 -1.61 20.56
N HIS A 153 -3.52 -2.41 21.60
CA HIS A 153 -2.55 -2.19 22.67
C HIS A 153 -1.08 -2.19 22.19
N ARG A 154 -0.79 -2.78 21.02
CA ARG A 154 0.57 -2.95 20.50
C ARG A 154 1.17 -1.64 19.95
N GLN A 155 0.33 -0.75 19.41
CA GLN A 155 0.78 0.47 18.74
C GLN A 155 1.77 1.28 19.58
N GLN A 156 1.41 1.60 20.83
CA GLN A 156 2.26 2.43 21.70
C GLN A 156 3.63 1.79 21.96
N SER A 157 3.67 0.47 22.11
CA SER A 157 4.92 -0.26 22.30
C SER A 157 5.83 -0.17 21.06
N VAL A 158 5.26 -0.37 19.88
CA VAL A 158 5.98 -0.27 18.60
C VAL A 158 6.52 1.14 18.38
N GLU A 159 5.68 2.16 18.56
CA GLU A 159 6.10 3.56 18.41
C GLU A 159 7.23 3.94 19.38
N ARG A 160 7.17 3.48 20.63
CA ARG A 160 8.25 3.70 21.61
C ARG A 160 9.55 3.05 21.13
N ARG A 161 9.51 1.78 20.71
CA ARG A 161 10.68 1.05 20.20
C ARG A 161 11.30 1.71 18.97
N LEU A 162 10.50 2.27 18.07
CA LEU A 162 10.97 3.04 16.91
C LEU A 162 11.70 4.31 17.35
N ARG A 163 11.16 5.04 18.34
CA ARG A 163 11.80 6.24 18.90
C ARG A 163 13.11 5.91 19.62
N ASP A 164 13.13 4.86 20.43
CA ASP A 164 14.31 4.42 21.18
C ASP A 164 15.46 4.01 20.25
N ARG A 165 15.15 3.55 19.04
CA ARG A 165 16.12 3.24 17.99
C ARG A 165 16.41 4.41 17.05
N HIS A 166 15.86 5.58 17.30
CA HIS A 166 16.01 6.76 16.45
C HIS A 166 15.58 6.53 14.98
N VAL A 167 14.66 5.62 14.73
CA VAL A 167 14.10 5.37 13.39
C VAL A 167 13.26 6.57 12.98
N HIS A 168 13.52 7.11 11.80
CA HIS A 168 12.67 8.17 11.26
C HIS A 168 11.34 7.60 10.79
N PHE A 169 10.25 7.91 11.49
CA PHE A 169 8.91 7.51 11.08
C PHE A 169 7.90 8.64 11.21
N VAL A 170 6.89 8.60 10.36
CA VAL A 170 5.75 9.53 10.34
C VAL A 170 4.46 8.73 10.40
N THR A 171 3.53 9.17 11.24
CA THR A 171 2.17 8.64 11.26
C THR A 171 1.20 9.80 11.03
N PRO A 172 0.16 9.65 10.20
CA PRO A 172 -0.82 10.70 10.00
C PRO A 172 -1.60 10.94 11.28
N ASP A 173 -1.94 12.19 11.56
CA ASP A 173 -2.90 12.51 12.61
C ASP A 173 -4.31 12.19 12.09
N PRO A 174 -5.00 11.21 12.68
CA PRO A 174 -6.33 10.82 12.23
C PRO A 174 -7.41 11.90 12.43
N ALA A 175 -7.15 12.89 13.29
CA ALA A 175 -8.12 13.94 13.63
C ALA A 175 -7.96 15.20 12.76
N THR A 176 -6.73 15.58 12.43
CA THR A 176 -6.43 16.89 11.82
C THR A 176 -5.51 16.80 10.60
N GLY A 177 -4.85 15.66 10.40
CA GLY A 177 -3.88 15.49 9.32
C GLY A 177 -4.53 15.27 7.95
N PRO A 178 -3.82 15.59 6.87
CA PRO A 178 -4.22 15.19 5.55
C PRO A 178 -4.24 13.66 5.47
N GLY A 179 -5.30 13.09 4.92
CA GLY A 179 -5.43 11.64 4.76
C GLY A 179 -4.80 11.12 3.46
N GLY A 180 -4.49 9.82 3.47
CA GLY A 180 -4.15 9.05 2.27
C GLY A 180 -2.98 9.63 1.46
N ASN A 181 -3.20 9.82 0.17
CA ASN A 181 -2.15 10.22 -0.78
C ASN A 181 -1.52 11.59 -0.51
N THR A 182 -2.23 12.51 0.13
CA THR A 182 -1.69 13.83 0.47
C THR A 182 -0.63 13.68 1.56
N ALA A 183 -0.92 12.93 2.62
CA ALA A 183 0.04 12.68 3.69
C ALA A 183 1.29 11.95 3.20
N VAL A 184 1.13 10.97 2.30
CA VAL A 184 2.28 10.29 1.69
C VAL A 184 3.13 11.26 0.85
N ARG A 185 2.51 12.15 0.08
CA ARG A 185 3.25 13.18 -0.67
C ARG A 185 4.03 14.13 0.25
N GLU A 186 3.41 14.60 1.32
CA GLU A 186 4.05 15.46 2.31
C GLU A 186 5.24 14.74 2.94
N TRP A 187 5.07 13.51 3.40
CA TRP A 187 6.17 12.69 3.90
C TRP A 187 7.31 12.58 2.89
N LEU A 188 7.02 12.25 1.62
CA LEU A 188 8.05 12.12 0.59
C LEU A 188 8.77 13.43 0.29
N THR A 189 8.18 14.60 0.56
CA THR A 189 8.90 15.88 0.45
C THR A 189 9.97 16.08 1.53
N THR A 190 9.84 15.38 2.67
CA THR A 190 10.78 15.50 3.79
C THR A 190 11.93 14.50 3.73
N VAL A 191 11.77 13.39 2.99
CA VAL A 191 12.69 12.24 3.06
C VAL A 191 13.60 12.07 1.85
N GLY A 192 13.71 13.04 0.95
CA GLY A 192 14.64 12.81 -0.10
C GLY A 192 14.80 13.93 -1.14
N PRO A 193 15.83 13.79 -1.99
CA PRO A 193 16.08 14.77 -3.01
C PRO A 193 14.89 14.83 -3.97
N GLN A 194 14.32 16.00 -4.11
CA GLN A 194 13.42 16.28 -5.23
C GLN A 194 14.28 16.42 -6.48
N ARG A 195 14.31 15.38 -7.32
CA ARG A 195 15.05 15.44 -8.57
C ARG A 195 14.39 16.46 -9.52
N PRO A 196 15.18 17.23 -10.30
CA PRO A 196 14.62 18.10 -11.33
C PRO A 196 13.75 17.31 -12.30
N ALA A 197 12.73 17.96 -12.79
CA ALA A 197 11.78 17.37 -13.72
C ALA A 197 12.48 16.87 -15.00
N GLY A 198 12.67 15.55 -15.10
CA GLY A 198 13.20 14.87 -16.28
C GLY A 198 12.09 14.52 -17.30
N PRO A 199 12.45 13.87 -18.43
CA PRO A 199 11.49 13.48 -19.48
C PRO A 199 10.33 12.61 -18.98
N GLY A 200 10.54 11.84 -17.91
CA GLY A 200 9.50 11.01 -17.29
C GLY A 200 8.35 11.81 -16.66
N LEU A 201 8.56 13.09 -16.32
CA LEU A 201 7.53 13.88 -15.66
C LEU A 201 6.33 14.17 -16.59
N LEU A 202 6.55 14.36 -17.88
CA LEU A 202 5.44 14.56 -18.83
C LEU A 202 4.58 13.29 -18.91
N ARG A 203 5.21 12.12 -19.03
CA ARG A 203 4.51 10.84 -19.04
C ARG A 203 3.71 10.60 -17.75
N TYR A 204 4.29 10.95 -16.59
CA TYR A 204 3.62 10.88 -15.30
C TYR A 204 2.42 11.83 -15.22
N ARG A 205 2.59 13.10 -15.60
CA ARG A 205 1.51 14.10 -15.59
C ARG A 205 0.35 13.74 -16.52
N LEU A 206 0.63 13.13 -17.67
CA LEU A 206 -0.37 12.62 -18.60
C LEU A 206 -1.03 11.31 -18.10
N GLY A 207 -0.58 10.75 -17.00
CA GLY A 207 -1.12 9.51 -16.44
C GLY A 207 -0.88 8.26 -17.27
N LEU A 208 0.09 8.28 -18.20
CA LEU A 208 0.36 7.18 -19.14
C LEU A 208 0.94 5.93 -18.48
N HIS A 209 1.33 6.02 -17.22
CA HIS A 209 1.77 4.90 -16.37
C HIS A 209 0.60 4.15 -15.74
N ARG A 210 -0.59 4.76 -15.68
CA ARG A 210 -1.77 4.20 -15.04
C ARG A 210 -2.45 3.15 -15.91
N PRO A 211 -3.11 2.14 -15.30
CA PRO A 211 -4.02 1.26 -16.03
C PRO A 211 -5.07 2.06 -16.81
N PRO A 212 -5.44 1.62 -18.02
CA PRO A 212 -6.35 2.41 -18.91
C PRO A 212 -7.66 2.82 -18.25
N TYR A 213 -8.25 1.97 -17.42
CA TYR A 213 -9.50 2.27 -16.73
C TYR A 213 -9.32 3.28 -15.57
N ILE A 214 -8.18 3.26 -14.85
CA ILE A 214 -7.85 4.28 -13.85
C ILE A 214 -7.59 5.62 -14.55
N TRP A 215 -6.87 5.60 -15.66
CA TRP A 215 -6.64 6.78 -16.49
C TRP A 215 -7.97 7.38 -16.98
N ALA A 216 -8.85 6.56 -17.57
CA ALA A 216 -10.17 6.98 -18.01
C ALA A 216 -11.02 7.57 -16.88
N ALA A 217 -11.01 6.93 -15.70
CA ALA A 217 -11.71 7.43 -14.51
C ALA A 217 -11.15 8.76 -14.01
N SER A 218 -9.83 8.98 -14.08
CA SER A 218 -9.20 10.23 -13.67
C SER A 218 -9.52 11.37 -14.65
N VAL A 219 -9.52 11.10 -15.96
CA VAL A 219 -9.94 12.06 -16.99
C VAL A 219 -11.44 12.38 -16.84
N ALA A 220 -12.29 11.38 -16.65
CA ALA A 220 -13.72 11.59 -16.43
C ALA A 220 -14.01 12.43 -15.18
N ARG A 221 -13.23 12.25 -14.09
CA ARG A 221 -13.37 13.05 -12.85
C ARG A 221 -13.08 14.53 -13.09
N THR A 222 -12.14 14.86 -13.97
CA THR A 222 -11.80 16.26 -14.29
C THR A 222 -12.74 16.88 -15.32
N ALA A 223 -13.34 16.07 -16.21
CA ALA A 223 -14.16 16.52 -17.33
C ALA A 223 -15.68 16.48 -17.05
N LEU A 224 -16.15 15.70 -16.07
CA LEU A 224 -17.57 15.50 -15.81
C LEU A 224 -18.03 16.14 -14.49
N PRO A 225 -19.29 16.64 -14.42
CA PRO A 225 -19.89 17.06 -13.17
C PRO A 225 -19.85 15.97 -12.09
N ARG A 226 -19.65 16.34 -10.82
CA ARG A 226 -19.54 15.39 -9.71
C ARG A 226 -20.69 14.37 -9.61
N SER A 227 -21.91 14.80 -9.94
CA SER A 227 -23.11 13.93 -9.92
C SER A 227 -23.08 12.84 -11.00
N VAL A 228 -22.53 13.13 -12.17
CA VAL A 228 -22.39 12.16 -13.29
C VAL A 228 -21.26 11.18 -12.97
N PHE A 229 -20.17 11.65 -12.41
CA PHE A 229 -19.06 10.81 -12.01
C PHE A 229 -19.45 9.78 -10.91
N ALA A 230 -20.21 10.22 -9.89
CA ALA A 230 -20.66 9.33 -8.81
C ALA A 230 -21.52 8.17 -9.34
N ARG A 231 -22.41 8.40 -10.31
CA ARG A 231 -23.21 7.34 -10.96
C ARG A 231 -22.34 6.40 -11.80
N ALA A 232 -21.38 6.92 -12.54
CA ALA A 232 -20.46 6.11 -13.34
C ALA A 232 -19.57 5.23 -12.44
N ALA A 233 -19.04 5.77 -11.35
CA ALA A 233 -18.19 5.03 -10.40
C ALA A 233 -18.95 3.86 -9.74
N GLN A 234 -20.23 4.04 -9.42
CA GLN A 234 -21.10 2.96 -8.92
C GLN A 234 -21.31 1.84 -9.97
N HIS A 235 -21.44 2.21 -11.25
CA HIS A 235 -21.63 1.25 -12.34
C HIS A 235 -20.35 0.47 -12.66
N PHE A 236 -19.19 1.12 -12.65
CA PHE A 236 -17.89 0.47 -12.87
C PHE A 236 -17.50 -0.45 -11.71
N GLY A 237 -17.78 -0.06 -10.47
CA GLY A 237 -17.61 -0.93 -9.30
C GLY A 237 -18.50 -2.17 -9.32
N ALA A 238 -19.72 -2.07 -9.90
CA ALA A 238 -20.62 -3.20 -10.07
C ALA A 238 -20.20 -4.15 -11.21
N GLN A 239 -19.61 -3.64 -12.30
CA GLN A 239 -19.11 -4.47 -13.40
C GLN A 239 -17.80 -5.21 -13.04
N ALA A 240 -16.92 -4.60 -12.27
CA ALA A 240 -15.74 -5.28 -11.75
C ALA A 240 -16.12 -6.50 -10.87
N ARG A 241 -17.27 -6.43 -10.19
CA ARG A 241 -17.83 -7.54 -9.39
C ARG A 241 -18.48 -8.63 -10.23
N ARG A 242 -19.10 -8.32 -11.37
CA ARG A 242 -19.79 -9.29 -12.24
C ARG A 242 -18.83 -10.10 -13.13
N GLY A 243 -17.63 -9.60 -13.37
CA GLY A 243 -16.62 -10.32 -14.17
C GLY A 243 -15.93 -11.49 -13.45
N SER A 244 -16.18 -11.71 -12.17
CA SER A 244 -15.64 -12.83 -11.39
C SER A 244 -16.54 -14.06 -11.27
N GLY A 245 -17.79 -13.98 -11.77
CA GLY A 245 -18.82 -15.01 -11.58
C GLY A 245 -19.13 -15.90 -12.79
N GLY A 246 -18.27 -16.00 -13.78
CA GLY A 246 -18.59 -16.78 -14.99
C GLY A 246 -17.42 -17.50 -15.62
N ARG A 247 -17.06 -18.67 -15.07
CA ARG A 247 -16.57 -19.87 -15.78
C ARG A 247 -16.31 -20.99 -14.77
N GLY A 248 -17.35 -21.64 -14.37
CA GLY A 248 -17.32 -22.98 -13.82
C GLY A 248 -18.42 -23.77 -14.51
N GLU A 249 -18.11 -24.98 -14.91
CA GLU A 249 -18.96 -26.00 -15.50
C GLU A 249 -19.15 -25.96 -17.03
N GLN A 250 -18.31 -26.68 -17.72
CA GLN A 250 -18.63 -27.89 -18.50
C GLN A 250 -17.39 -28.73 -18.70
#